data_0963c3477451de8c5904d1a8fa9c8167
#
_entry.id   0963c3477451de8c5904d1a8fa9c8167
#
_cell.length_a   1.000
_cell.length_b   1.000
_cell.length_c   1.000
_cell.angle_alpha   90.00
_cell.angle_beta   90.00
_cell.angle_gamma   90.00
#
_symmetry.space_group_name_H-M   'P 1'
#
loop_
_entity.id
_entity.type
_entity.pdbx_description
1 polymer ?
#
loop_
_entity_poly.entity_id
_entity_poly.type
_entity_poly.pdbx_seq_one_letter_code
_entity_poly.pdbx_strand_id
1 'polypeptide(L)'
;MINGFHIRQVERFAGNNSIVHIYKYDKLGAEIRYTILFSEDKAETAILETLQKMSKSHNGHAILINDHLKTDKTKCYSLKSFLDIFGGIVNTGLILIPNLSDVLDKLGHNKLPPDLKGEPEDLLEYYSTECLQYIFESPTRRYGSDRLFEKLPDGIVICKNRYMVLFDSKAYKDGFGIESENINSFSYYVNEFNNRYSSYFGNIFSVIIVSGHFTDSEKSIENRSDELYNLCNCKISCIPARELGDIVQLLKVNPEIRGSINWKNVFSNTLIQLKYVEKEIKRIQKDKLH
;
A
#
# COMPACT_ATOMS: atom_id res chain seq x y z
N MET A 1 -14.06 -3.14 0.83
CA MET A 1 -13.64 -1.80 1.33
C MET A 1 -14.33 -1.59 2.66
N ILE A 2 -13.63 -1.61 3.74
CA ILE A 2 -14.22 -1.40 5.03
C ILE A 2 -13.89 0.04 5.42
N ASN A 3 -14.83 0.94 5.12
CA ASN A 3 -14.88 2.35 5.51
C ASN A 3 -13.75 3.28 5.02
N GLY A 4 -12.98 2.94 4.01
CA GLY A 4 -12.02 3.86 3.37
C GLY A 4 -10.88 4.37 4.26
N PHE A 5 -10.53 3.62 5.31
CA PHE A 5 -9.40 3.97 6.18
C PHE A 5 -8.13 3.25 5.75
N HIS A 6 -7.00 3.92 5.89
CA HIS A 6 -5.67 3.40 5.59
C HIS A 6 -4.76 3.52 6.82
N ILE A 7 -3.93 2.51 7.07
CA ILE A 7 -2.91 2.57 8.11
C ILE A 7 -1.68 3.28 7.57
N ARG A 8 -1.24 4.33 8.24
CA ARG A 8 -0.04 5.08 7.88
C ARG A 8 1.20 4.57 8.61
N GLN A 9 1.06 4.34 9.91
CA GLN A 9 2.19 4.01 10.78
C GLN A 9 1.67 3.28 12.01
N VAL A 10 2.47 2.33 12.50
CA VAL A 10 2.27 1.68 13.80
C VAL A 10 3.52 1.89 14.62
N GLU A 11 3.39 2.49 15.79
CA GLU A 11 4.48 2.69 16.74
C GLU A 11 4.22 1.88 18.00
N ARG A 12 5.25 1.24 18.51
CA ARG A 12 5.22 0.53 19.78
C ARG A 12 6.01 1.33 20.82
N PHE A 13 5.43 1.47 22.00
CA PHE A 13 6.07 2.10 23.15
C PHE A 13 6.49 1.07 24.19
N ALA A 14 7.24 1.55 25.18
CA ALA A 14 7.53 0.78 26.36
C ALA A 14 6.24 0.33 27.06
N GLY A 15 6.16 -0.92 27.45
CA GLY A 15 4.95 -1.58 27.90
C GLY A 15 4.12 -2.14 26.72
N ASN A 16 2.85 -2.46 26.98
CA ASN A 16 1.93 -3.02 25.97
C ASN A 16 1.14 -1.93 25.22
N ASN A 17 1.76 -0.79 24.98
CA ASN A 17 1.12 0.33 24.30
C ASN A 17 1.51 0.39 22.82
N SER A 18 0.53 0.64 21.98
CA SER A 18 0.75 0.83 20.54
C SER A 18 -0.02 2.03 20.04
N ILE A 19 0.60 2.82 19.17
CA ILE A 19 -0.07 3.90 18.46
C ILE A 19 -0.21 3.50 17.00
N VAL A 20 -1.42 3.67 16.48
CA VAL A 20 -1.72 3.47 15.07
C VAL A 20 -2.20 4.78 14.48
N HIS A 21 -1.49 5.25 13.46
CA HIS A 21 -1.91 6.40 12.67
C HIS A 21 -2.65 5.90 11.45
N ILE A 22 -3.89 6.33 11.31
CA ILE A 22 -4.74 6.02 10.17
C ILE A 22 -5.24 7.29 9.52
N TYR A 23 -5.62 7.21 8.27
CA TYR A 23 -6.24 8.31 7.55
C TYR A 23 -7.32 7.80 6.61
N LYS A 24 -8.22 8.69 6.24
CA LYS A 24 -9.16 8.51 5.14
C LYS A 24 -9.26 9.80 4.34
N TYR A 25 -9.71 9.70 3.11
CA TYR A 25 -10.09 10.87 2.34
C TYR A 25 -11.58 11.16 2.53
N ASP A 26 -11.94 12.43 2.64
CA ASP A 26 -13.33 12.84 2.56
C ASP A 26 -13.84 12.84 1.12
N LYS A 27 -15.12 13.22 0.94
CA LYS A 27 -15.75 13.29 -0.39
C LYS A 27 -15.09 14.30 -1.34
N LEU A 28 -14.32 15.23 -0.82
CA LEU A 28 -13.60 16.28 -1.56
C LEU A 28 -12.14 15.90 -1.80
N GLY A 29 -11.69 14.74 -1.31
CA GLY A 29 -10.32 14.27 -1.42
C GLY A 29 -9.37 14.84 -0.35
N ALA A 30 -9.88 15.52 0.68
CA ALA A 30 -9.06 15.99 1.80
C ALA A 30 -8.75 14.84 2.77
N GLU A 31 -7.48 14.76 3.20
CA GLU A 31 -7.01 13.73 4.13
C GLU A 31 -7.50 14.05 5.55
N ILE A 32 -8.25 13.13 6.14
CA ILE A 32 -8.65 13.17 7.56
C ILE A 32 -7.79 12.15 8.30
N ARG A 33 -7.02 12.60 9.27
CA ARG A 33 -6.10 11.78 10.07
C ARG A 33 -6.71 11.37 11.38
N TYR A 34 -6.40 10.14 11.79
CA TYR A 34 -6.75 9.63 13.11
C TYR A 34 -5.50 9.03 13.75
N THR A 35 -5.33 9.30 15.01
CA THR A 35 -4.32 8.66 15.85
C THR A 35 -5.03 7.80 16.88
N ILE A 36 -4.73 6.51 16.90
CA ILE A 36 -5.35 5.54 17.78
C ILE A 36 -4.28 5.05 18.74
N LEU A 37 -4.52 5.24 20.02
CA LEU A 37 -3.71 4.68 21.09
C LEU A 37 -4.37 3.41 21.61
N PHE A 38 -3.69 2.30 21.44
CA PHE A 38 -4.02 1.05 22.12
C PHE A 38 -3.20 0.98 23.40
N SER A 39 -3.85 0.80 24.52
CA SER A 39 -3.18 0.69 25.81
C SER A 39 -3.80 -0.43 26.62
N GLU A 40 -2.94 -1.29 27.17
CA GLU A 40 -3.29 -2.30 28.16
C GLU A 40 -3.04 -1.80 29.59
N ASP A 41 -2.47 -0.61 29.75
CA ASP A 41 -2.19 -0.03 31.05
C ASP A 41 -3.47 0.40 31.78
N LYS A 42 -3.52 0.12 33.07
CA LYS A 42 -4.63 0.53 33.96
C LYS A 42 -4.48 1.97 34.46
N ALA A 43 -3.38 2.65 34.15
CA ALA A 43 -3.08 3.99 34.61
C ALA A 43 -3.83 5.05 33.78
N GLU A 44 -5.07 5.32 34.14
CA GLU A 44 -5.99 6.20 33.43
C GLU A 44 -5.41 7.61 33.18
N THR A 45 -4.77 8.22 34.18
CA THR A 45 -4.24 9.59 34.08
C THR A 45 -3.14 9.72 33.03
N ALA A 46 -2.17 8.79 33.04
CA ALA A 46 -1.07 8.82 32.10
C ALA A 46 -1.53 8.58 30.64
N ILE A 47 -2.54 7.74 30.46
CA ILE A 47 -3.15 7.46 29.17
C ILE A 47 -3.88 8.70 28.65
N LEU A 48 -4.67 9.36 29.48
CA LEU A 48 -5.40 10.59 29.12
C LEU A 48 -4.46 11.75 28.80
N GLU A 49 -3.37 11.92 29.54
CA GLU A 49 -2.34 12.92 29.24
C GLU A 49 -1.67 12.65 27.89
N THR A 50 -1.35 11.39 27.61
CA THR A 50 -0.77 10.99 26.33
C THR A 50 -1.72 11.30 25.19
N LEU A 51 -3.00 10.94 25.32
CA LEU A 51 -4.03 11.20 24.34
C LEU A 51 -4.21 12.70 24.07
N GLN A 52 -4.19 13.52 25.13
CA GLN A 52 -4.30 14.97 25.02
C GLN A 52 -3.08 15.60 24.30
N LYS A 53 -1.88 15.12 24.60
CA LYS A 53 -0.65 15.55 23.89
C LYS A 53 -0.72 15.19 22.40
N MET A 54 -1.14 13.98 22.09
CA MET A 54 -1.30 13.51 20.72
C MET A 54 -2.36 14.30 19.95
N SER A 55 -3.50 14.56 20.56
CA SER A 55 -4.56 15.38 19.97
C SER A 55 -4.09 16.79 19.61
N LYS A 56 -3.23 17.38 20.42
CA LYS A 56 -2.66 18.73 20.17
C LYS A 56 -1.58 18.73 19.10
N SER A 57 -0.77 17.67 19.01
CA SER A 57 0.36 17.60 18.07
C SER A 57 -0.05 17.19 16.66
N HIS A 58 -1.21 16.58 16.50
CA HIS A 58 -1.73 16.12 15.23
C HIS A 58 -3.08 16.83 14.99
N ASN A 59 -3.17 17.63 13.95
CA ASN A 59 -4.43 18.29 13.52
C ASN A 59 -5.50 17.27 13.13
N GLY A 60 -5.78 16.31 14.01
CA GLY A 60 -6.63 15.16 13.75
C GLY A 60 -7.38 14.69 14.99
N HIS A 61 -8.10 13.61 14.81
CA HIS A 61 -8.86 12.98 15.86
C HIS A 61 -7.96 11.97 16.60
N ALA A 62 -7.91 12.06 17.92
CA ALA A 62 -7.30 11.05 18.77
C ALA A 62 -8.39 10.13 19.36
N ILE A 63 -8.15 8.84 19.29
CA ILE A 63 -9.05 7.80 19.78
C ILE A 63 -8.26 6.91 20.72
N LEU A 64 -8.77 6.70 21.92
CA LEU A 64 -8.21 5.76 22.88
C LEU A 64 -8.99 4.47 22.84
N ILE A 65 -8.26 3.34 22.75
CA ILE A 65 -8.82 2.02 22.91
C ILE A 65 -8.19 1.39 24.13
N ASN A 66 -9.00 1.24 25.14
CA ASN A 66 -8.60 0.62 26.40
C ASN A 66 -9.81 -0.04 27.06
N ASP A 67 -9.76 -1.36 27.21
CA ASP A 67 -10.86 -2.14 27.81
C ASP A 67 -11.03 -1.91 29.31
N HIS A 68 -10.07 -1.25 29.96
CA HIS A 68 -10.09 -0.95 31.40
C HIS A 68 -10.63 0.43 31.72
N LEU A 69 -10.76 1.35 30.74
CA LEU A 69 -11.26 2.69 30.95
C LEU A 69 -12.79 2.74 30.83
N LYS A 70 -13.43 3.32 31.85
CA LYS A 70 -14.88 3.54 31.92
C LYS A 70 -15.21 5.04 31.93
N THR A 71 -14.56 5.85 31.10
CA THR A 71 -14.75 7.31 31.13
C THR A 71 -15.52 7.82 29.93
N ASP A 72 -16.52 8.64 30.16
CA ASP A 72 -17.34 9.27 29.14
C ASP A 72 -16.69 10.54 28.52
N LYS A 73 -15.50 10.93 29.00
CA LYS A 73 -14.88 12.22 28.61
C LYS A 73 -14.03 12.15 27.35
N THR A 74 -13.69 10.96 26.90
CA THR A 74 -12.93 10.71 25.67
C THR A 74 -13.67 9.69 24.84
N LYS A 75 -13.49 9.69 23.50
CA LYS A 75 -13.99 8.60 22.66
C LYS A 75 -13.18 7.35 22.93
N CYS A 76 -13.51 6.66 24.02
CA CYS A 76 -12.94 5.38 24.39
C CYS A 76 -13.79 4.27 23.78
N TYR A 77 -13.15 3.31 23.19
CA TYR A 77 -13.80 2.14 22.62
C TYR A 77 -13.16 0.89 23.21
N SER A 78 -13.96 -0.13 23.50
CA SER A 78 -13.42 -1.46 23.68
C SER A 78 -12.78 -1.93 22.37
N LEU A 79 -11.83 -2.84 22.45
CA LEU A 79 -11.22 -3.41 21.24
C LEU A 79 -12.30 -4.02 20.33
N LYS A 80 -13.32 -4.67 20.89
CA LYS A 80 -14.45 -5.21 20.14
C LYS A 80 -15.24 -4.11 19.43
N SER A 81 -15.64 -3.06 20.14
CA SER A 81 -16.39 -1.93 19.55
C SER A 81 -15.56 -1.19 18.50
N PHE A 82 -14.25 -1.10 18.72
CA PHE A 82 -13.34 -0.56 17.71
C PHE A 82 -13.30 -1.43 16.46
N LEU A 83 -13.18 -2.75 16.62
CA LEU A 83 -13.21 -3.69 15.50
C LEU A 83 -14.55 -3.67 14.75
N ASP A 84 -15.66 -3.46 15.43
CA ASP A 84 -16.98 -3.33 14.81
C ASP A 84 -17.11 -2.02 13.99
N ILE A 85 -16.54 -0.92 14.48
CA ILE A 85 -16.60 0.40 13.84
C ILE A 85 -15.51 0.57 12.77
N PHE A 86 -14.30 0.08 13.07
CA PHE A 86 -13.10 0.26 12.26
C PHE A 86 -12.52 -1.08 11.80
N GLY A 87 -13.29 -2.14 11.88
CA GLY A 87 -12.83 -3.53 11.71
C GLY A 87 -12.08 -3.80 10.42
N GLY A 88 -12.29 -2.96 9.41
CA GLY A 88 -11.46 -2.95 8.24
C GLY A 88 -10.03 -2.47 8.43
N ILE A 89 -9.77 -1.65 9.43
CA ILE A 89 -8.42 -1.12 9.67
C ILE A 89 -7.54 -2.17 10.33
N VAL A 90 -8.11 -2.95 11.22
CA VAL A 90 -7.37 -3.99 11.96
C VAL A 90 -7.30 -5.29 11.15
N ASN A 91 -8.32 -5.59 10.34
CA ASN A 91 -8.35 -6.74 9.43
C ASN A 91 -7.60 -6.52 8.11
N THR A 92 -7.25 -5.29 7.77
CA THR A 92 -6.35 -5.00 6.63
C THR A 92 -4.89 -5.32 6.93
N GLY A 93 -4.64 -6.02 8.00
CA GLY A 93 -3.33 -6.59 8.13
C GLY A 93 -3.08 -7.63 7.05
N LEU A 94 -2.59 -7.22 5.87
CA LEU A 94 -1.78 -8.09 5.01
C LEU A 94 -0.84 -8.96 5.85
N ILE A 95 -0.47 -8.44 7.01
CA ILE A 95 0.30 -9.09 8.06
C ILE A 95 -0.39 -10.37 8.56
N LEU A 96 -1.71 -10.45 8.49
CA LEU A 96 -2.48 -11.56 9.06
C LEU A 96 -2.96 -12.56 8.01
N ILE A 97 -2.75 -12.32 6.71
CA ILE A 97 -3.14 -13.29 5.68
C ILE A 97 -2.07 -14.38 5.62
N PRO A 98 -2.37 -15.58 6.10
CA PRO A 98 -1.50 -16.72 5.85
C PRO A 98 -1.44 -16.96 4.34
N ASN A 99 -0.24 -17.24 3.81
CA ASN A 99 -0.05 -17.55 2.39
C ASN A 99 -0.50 -16.42 1.43
N LEU A 100 -0.18 -15.16 1.75
CA LEU A 100 -0.50 -13.99 0.91
C LEU A 100 -0.07 -14.21 -0.55
N SER A 101 1.08 -14.81 -0.78
CA SER A 101 1.60 -15.09 -2.13
C SER A 101 0.66 -16.00 -2.93
N ASP A 102 0.12 -17.04 -2.30
CA ASP A 102 -0.82 -17.95 -2.96
C ASP A 102 -2.18 -17.31 -3.20
N VAL A 103 -2.61 -16.42 -2.30
CA VAL A 103 -3.84 -15.64 -2.47
C VAL A 103 -3.70 -14.71 -3.67
N LEU A 104 -2.63 -13.93 -3.73
CA LEU A 104 -2.37 -13.02 -4.83
C LEU A 104 -2.18 -13.75 -6.16
N ASP A 105 -1.47 -14.89 -6.16
CA ASP A 105 -1.29 -15.72 -7.33
C ASP A 105 -2.63 -16.18 -7.92
N LYS A 106 -3.54 -16.71 -7.07
CA LYS A 106 -4.89 -17.11 -7.51
C LYS A 106 -5.67 -15.94 -8.07
N LEU A 107 -5.68 -14.81 -7.37
CA LEU A 107 -6.38 -13.61 -7.82
C LEU A 107 -5.82 -13.09 -9.16
N GLY A 108 -4.50 -13.06 -9.31
CA GLY A 108 -3.84 -12.66 -10.55
C GLY A 108 -4.19 -13.56 -11.74
N HIS A 109 -4.49 -14.85 -11.49
CA HIS A 109 -5.00 -15.79 -12.49
C HIS A 109 -6.54 -15.81 -12.58
N ASN A 110 -7.21 -14.77 -12.11
CA ASN A 110 -8.67 -14.64 -12.09
C ASN A 110 -9.38 -15.83 -11.40
N LYS A 111 -8.80 -16.30 -10.29
CA LYS A 111 -9.36 -17.38 -9.49
C LYS A 111 -9.65 -16.88 -8.07
N LEU A 112 -10.88 -17.09 -7.61
CA LEU A 112 -11.27 -16.70 -6.25
C LEU A 112 -10.73 -17.74 -5.24
N PRO A 113 -9.91 -17.32 -4.24
CA PRO A 113 -9.56 -18.16 -3.11
C PRO A 113 -10.80 -18.60 -2.32
N PRO A 114 -10.85 -19.84 -1.76
CA PRO A 114 -12.05 -20.39 -1.12
C PRO A 114 -12.62 -19.56 0.03
N ASP A 115 -11.76 -18.86 0.77
CA ASP A 115 -12.12 -18.11 1.97
C ASP A 115 -12.43 -16.63 1.68
N LEU A 116 -12.37 -16.23 0.42
CA LEU A 116 -12.65 -14.85 -0.01
C LEU A 116 -14.00 -14.76 -0.72
N LYS A 117 -14.60 -13.57 -0.66
CA LYS A 117 -15.85 -13.23 -1.36
C LYS A 117 -15.62 -11.96 -2.17
N GLY A 118 -16.14 -11.94 -3.38
CA GLY A 118 -16.03 -10.82 -4.32
C GLY A 118 -15.48 -11.26 -5.66
N GLU A 119 -15.28 -10.31 -6.56
CA GLU A 119 -14.67 -10.57 -7.86
C GLU A 119 -13.14 -10.61 -7.74
N PRO A 120 -12.46 -11.58 -8.35
CA PRO A 120 -11.00 -11.70 -8.27
C PRO A 120 -10.26 -10.44 -8.71
N GLU A 121 -10.77 -9.72 -9.70
CA GLU A 121 -10.21 -8.48 -10.22
C GLU A 121 -10.23 -7.38 -9.15
N ASP A 122 -11.38 -7.13 -8.52
CA ASP A 122 -11.52 -6.14 -7.44
C ASP A 122 -10.65 -6.48 -6.24
N LEU A 123 -10.55 -7.77 -5.91
CA LEU A 123 -9.72 -8.25 -4.81
C LEU A 123 -8.22 -8.12 -5.12
N LEU A 124 -7.80 -8.41 -6.37
CA LEU A 124 -6.41 -8.21 -6.78
C LEU A 124 -6.03 -6.73 -6.67
N GLU A 125 -6.86 -5.83 -7.16
CA GLU A 125 -6.67 -4.40 -7.05
C GLU A 125 -6.56 -3.96 -5.58
N TYR A 126 -7.49 -4.43 -4.73
CA TYR A 126 -7.49 -4.14 -3.31
C TYR A 126 -6.20 -4.62 -2.63
N TYR A 127 -5.84 -5.89 -2.78
CA TYR A 127 -4.64 -6.45 -2.15
C TYR A 127 -3.34 -5.88 -2.73
N SER A 128 -3.29 -5.56 -4.02
CA SER A 128 -2.15 -4.86 -4.62
C SER A 128 -1.96 -3.48 -3.99
N THR A 129 -3.05 -2.74 -3.77
CA THR A 129 -3.03 -1.45 -3.07
C THR A 129 -2.41 -1.58 -1.68
N GLU A 130 -2.89 -2.54 -0.88
CA GLU A 130 -2.40 -2.78 0.48
C GLU A 130 -0.92 -3.23 0.48
N CYS A 131 -0.54 -4.11 -0.46
CA CYS A 131 0.84 -4.55 -0.61
C CYS A 131 1.79 -3.39 -0.95
N LEU A 132 1.43 -2.57 -1.93
CA LEU A 132 2.24 -1.42 -2.33
C LEU A 132 2.32 -0.37 -1.22
N GLN A 133 1.21 -0.12 -0.51
CA GLN A 133 1.24 0.73 0.68
C GLN A 133 2.21 0.20 1.73
N TYR A 134 2.19 -1.10 2.00
CA TYR A 134 3.08 -1.75 2.95
C TYR A 134 4.55 -1.65 2.50
N ILE A 135 4.83 -1.96 1.23
CA ILE A 135 6.18 -1.95 0.65
C ILE A 135 6.80 -0.55 0.71
N PHE A 136 6.08 0.45 0.24
CA PHE A 136 6.59 1.83 0.17
C PHE A 136 6.49 2.60 1.49
N GLU A 137 5.79 2.09 2.49
CA GLU A 137 5.46 2.82 3.72
C GLU A 137 4.88 4.22 3.44
N SER A 138 4.04 4.32 2.45
CA SER A 138 3.63 5.59 1.87
C SER A 138 2.13 5.64 1.60
N PRO A 139 1.50 6.83 1.65
CA PRO A 139 0.11 6.98 1.31
C PRO A 139 -0.18 6.41 -0.08
N THR A 140 -1.18 5.55 -0.15
CA THR A 140 -1.65 4.91 -1.38
C THR A 140 -3.13 5.17 -1.54
N ARG A 141 -3.54 5.55 -2.74
CA ARG A 141 -4.93 5.76 -3.09
C ARG A 141 -5.33 4.81 -4.20
N ARG A 142 -6.44 4.11 -3.98
CA ARG A 142 -7.11 3.29 -4.97
C ARG A 142 -8.12 4.13 -5.75
N TYR A 143 -8.21 3.93 -7.05
CA TYR A 143 -9.21 4.56 -7.92
C TYR A 143 -10.13 3.52 -8.56
N GLY A 144 -9.61 2.54 -9.25
CA GLY A 144 -10.23 1.43 -9.95
C GLY A 144 -11.73 1.28 -9.73
N SER A 145 -12.15 0.28 -8.98
CA SER A 145 -13.56 0.03 -8.67
C SER A 145 -14.26 1.16 -7.87
N ASP A 146 -13.49 2.07 -7.25
CA ASP A 146 -14.05 3.23 -6.54
C ASP A 146 -14.51 4.35 -7.49
N ARG A 147 -13.99 4.35 -8.73
CA ARG A 147 -14.26 5.36 -9.76
C ARG A 147 -14.51 4.74 -11.12
N LEU A 148 -15.44 3.85 -11.18
CA LEU A 148 -15.91 3.25 -12.43
C LEU A 148 -16.26 4.33 -13.46
N PHE A 149 -15.85 4.12 -14.71
CA PHE A 149 -16.03 5.01 -15.86
C PHE A 149 -15.10 6.24 -15.95
N GLU A 150 -14.22 6.46 -14.98
CA GLU A 150 -13.15 7.46 -15.13
C GLU A 150 -11.92 6.80 -15.77
N LYS A 151 -11.24 7.52 -16.67
CA LYS A 151 -9.93 7.08 -17.19
C LYS A 151 -8.84 7.35 -16.14
N LEU A 152 -8.68 6.40 -15.23
CA LEU A 152 -7.71 6.46 -14.15
C LEU A 152 -6.96 5.12 -14.03
N PRO A 153 -5.73 5.12 -13.52
CA PRO A 153 -5.07 3.88 -13.11
C PRO A 153 -5.82 3.27 -11.92
N ASP A 154 -5.56 2.01 -11.58
CA ASP A 154 -6.15 1.40 -10.38
C ASP A 154 -5.73 2.14 -9.10
N GLY A 155 -4.54 2.73 -9.10
CA GLY A 155 -4.16 3.59 -8.00
C GLY A 155 -2.81 4.28 -8.12
N ILE A 156 -2.47 5.01 -7.05
CA ILE A 156 -1.24 5.79 -6.91
C ILE A 156 -0.63 5.60 -5.54
N VAL A 157 0.69 5.53 -5.51
CA VAL A 157 1.53 5.60 -4.30
C VAL A 157 2.28 6.92 -4.29
N ILE A 158 2.18 7.68 -3.20
CA ILE A 158 2.94 8.92 -3.00
C ILE A 158 4.13 8.62 -2.11
N CYS A 159 5.31 8.50 -2.72
CA CYS A 159 6.49 8.03 -2.01
C CYS A 159 7.20 9.16 -1.22
N LYS A 160 7.76 8.80 -0.06
CA LYS A 160 8.43 9.75 0.87
C LYS A 160 9.55 10.57 0.22
N ASN A 161 10.24 10.00 -0.77
CA ASN A 161 11.39 10.62 -1.45
C ASN A 161 11.01 11.50 -2.64
N ARG A 162 9.81 12.09 -2.62
CA ARG A 162 9.28 13.01 -3.64
C ARG A 162 9.26 12.39 -5.04
N TYR A 163 8.63 11.25 -5.16
CA TYR A 163 8.20 10.67 -6.43
C TYR A 163 6.89 9.93 -6.23
N MET A 164 6.18 9.69 -7.29
CA MET A 164 4.94 8.93 -7.31
C MET A 164 5.12 7.66 -8.13
N VAL A 165 4.28 6.68 -7.86
CA VAL A 165 4.16 5.45 -8.64
C VAL A 165 2.68 5.24 -8.95
N LEU A 166 2.35 5.00 -10.21
CA LEU A 166 1.03 4.49 -10.59
C LEU A 166 1.04 2.98 -10.57
N PHE A 167 -0.10 2.35 -10.35
CA PHE A 167 -0.21 0.91 -10.49
C PHE A 167 -1.54 0.52 -11.14
N ASP A 168 -1.50 -0.64 -11.79
CA ASP A 168 -2.61 -1.23 -12.53
C ASP A 168 -2.58 -2.75 -12.33
N SER A 169 -3.69 -3.34 -11.93
CA SER A 169 -3.82 -4.76 -11.57
C SER A 169 -4.63 -5.49 -12.62
N LYS A 170 -4.13 -6.62 -13.10
CA LYS A 170 -4.70 -7.37 -14.22
C LYS A 170 -4.92 -8.83 -13.83
N ALA A 171 -6.19 -9.17 -13.56
CA ALA A 171 -6.61 -10.52 -13.22
C ALA A 171 -7.01 -11.29 -14.50
N TYR A 172 -6.05 -11.96 -15.12
CA TYR A 172 -6.28 -12.72 -16.36
C TYR A 172 -5.92 -14.18 -16.18
N LYS A 173 -6.85 -15.08 -16.55
CA LYS A 173 -6.65 -16.54 -16.44
C LYS A 173 -5.44 -17.03 -17.22
N ASP A 174 -5.26 -16.50 -18.41
CA ASP A 174 -4.24 -16.96 -19.37
C ASP A 174 -3.03 -16.01 -19.42
N GLY A 175 -2.92 -15.09 -18.43
CA GLY A 175 -1.87 -14.11 -18.33
C GLY A 175 -2.18 -12.78 -19.04
N PHE A 176 -1.35 -11.79 -18.79
CA PHE A 176 -1.51 -10.43 -19.31
C PHE A 176 -0.37 -10.10 -20.28
N GLY A 177 -0.73 -9.61 -21.48
CA GLY A 177 0.19 -9.03 -22.45
C GLY A 177 0.02 -7.52 -22.53
N ILE A 178 1.13 -6.79 -22.73
CA ILE A 178 1.10 -5.33 -22.81
C ILE A 178 0.89 -4.89 -24.26
N GLU A 179 -0.29 -4.41 -24.55
CA GLU A 179 -0.67 -3.93 -25.88
C GLU A 179 -0.39 -2.41 -26.03
N SER A 180 -0.39 -1.92 -27.27
CA SER A 180 -0.19 -0.49 -27.56
C SER A 180 -1.27 0.40 -26.92
N GLU A 181 -2.50 -0.10 -26.76
CA GLU A 181 -3.57 0.61 -26.06
C GLU A 181 -3.25 0.84 -24.59
N ASN A 182 -2.58 -0.13 -23.93
CA ASN A 182 -2.14 0.03 -22.55
C ASN A 182 -1.08 1.12 -22.44
N ILE A 183 -0.13 1.17 -23.39
CA ILE A 183 0.91 2.21 -23.42
C ILE A 183 0.29 3.61 -23.58
N ASN A 184 -0.68 3.76 -24.47
CA ASN A 184 -1.40 5.01 -24.66
C ASN A 184 -2.15 5.44 -23.38
N SER A 185 -2.82 4.49 -22.72
CA SER A 185 -3.53 4.75 -21.47
C SER A 185 -2.57 5.14 -20.35
N PHE A 186 -1.46 4.43 -20.19
CA PHE A 186 -0.45 4.75 -19.19
C PHE A 186 0.22 6.10 -19.44
N SER A 187 0.54 6.42 -20.70
CA SER A 187 1.06 7.73 -21.06
C SER A 187 0.10 8.87 -20.69
N TYR A 188 -1.20 8.67 -20.96
CA TYR A 188 -2.24 9.61 -20.56
C TYR A 188 -2.28 9.78 -19.02
N TYR A 189 -2.28 8.70 -18.25
CA TYR A 189 -2.30 8.75 -16.79
C TYR A 189 -1.06 9.46 -16.23
N VAL A 190 0.13 9.11 -16.72
CA VAL A 190 1.39 9.73 -16.29
C VAL A 190 1.36 11.24 -16.52
N ASN A 191 0.96 11.67 -17.70
CA ASN A 191 0.89 13.09 -18.03
C ASN A 191 -0.12 13.85 -17.18
N GLU A 192 -1.34 13.30 -17.00
CA GLU A 192 -2.38 13.89 -16.17
C GLU A 192 -1.95 14.03 -14.70
N PHE A 193 -1.37 12.98 -14.13
CA PHE A 193 -0.94 13.01 -12.74
C PHE A 193 0.29 13.88 -12.53
N ASN A 194 1.26 13.89 -13.45
CA ASN A 194 2.40 14.80 -13.40
C ASN A 194 1.96 16.26 -13.48
N ASN A 195 1.06 16.60 -14.39
CA ASN A 195 0.54 17.95 -14.54
C ASN A 195 -0.15 18.46 -13.26
N ARG A 196 -0.86 17.57 -12.55
CA ARG A 196 -1.63 17.95 -11.35
C ARG A 196 -0.79 17.93 -10.08
N TYR A 197 0.16 17.01 -9.96
CA TYR A 197 0.72 16.68 -8.64
C TYR A 197 2.24 16.74 -8.56
N SER A 198 2.98 16.85 -9.69
CA SER A 198 4.45 16.77 -9.66
C SER A 198 5.12 17.89 -8.86
N SER A 199 4.52 19.08 -8.82
CA SER A 199 5.02 20.21 -8.02
C SER A 199 5.01 19.91 -6.52
N TYR A 200 4.08 19.07 -6.05
CA TYR A 200 3.92 18.72 -4.64
C TYR A 200 4.66 17.44 -4.28
N PHE A 201 4.57 16.41 -5.12
CA PHE A 201 4.99 15.05 -4.78
C PHE A 201 6.13 14.52 -5.64
N GLY A 202 6.60 15.29 -6.63
CA GLY A 202 7.58 14.85 -7.63
C GLY A 202 6.90 14.09 -8.78
N ASN A 203 7.70 13.69 -9.76
CA ASN A 203 7.18 13.04 -10.98
C ASN A 203 6.81 11.57 -10.72
N ILE A 204 5.96 11.03 -11.60
CA ILE A 204 5.74 9.60 -11.69
C ILE A 204 7.05 8.94 -12.10
N PHE A 205 7.51 8.00 -11.29
CA PHE A 205 8.74 7.25 -11.52
C PHE A 205 8.49 6.01 -12.38
N SER A 206 7.41 5.27 -12.10
CA SER A 206 7.08 4.03 -12.79
C SER A 206 5.57 3.78 -12.78
N VAL A 207 5.08 3.07 -13.78
CA VAL A 207 3.79 2.39 -13.78
C VAL A 207 4.05 0.92 -13.42
N ILE A 208 3.54 0.47 -12.28
CA ILE A 208 3.63 -0.92 -11.82
C ILE A 208 2.41 -1.68 -12.35
N ILE A 209 2.64 -2.76 -13.08
CA ILE A 209 1.58 -3.67 -13.50
C ILE A 209 1.67 -4.93 -12.64
N VAL A 210 0.57 -5.31 -11.99
CA VAL A 210 0.45 -6.53 -11.19
C VAL A 210 -0.45 -7.52 -11.93
N SER A 211 0.05 -8.73 -12.21
CA SER A 211 -0.76 -9.79 -12.84
C SER A 211 -0.31 -11.17 -12.37
N GLY A 212 -1.12 -12.20 -12.57
CA GLY A 212 -0.75 -13.58 -12.27
C GLY A 212 0.53 -14.01 -12.97
N HIS A 213 0.60 -13.79 -14.27
CA HIS A 213 1.83 -13.89 -15.08
C HIS A 213 1.73 -12.99 -16.31
N PHE A 214 2.86 -12.80 -16.98
CA PHE A 214 2.95 -12.03 -18.22
C PHE A 214 3.19 -12.97 -19.40
N THR A 215 2.42 -12.78 -20.48
CA THR A 215 2.56 -13.59 -21.71
C THR A 215 3.70 -13.11 -22.58
N ASP A 216 4.11 -11.85 -22.40
CA ASP A 216 5.23 -11.26 -23.12
C ASP A 216 6.59 -11.77 -22.60
N SER A 217 7.55 -11.91 -23.50
CA SER A 217 8.95 -12.10 -23.11
C SER A 217 9.49 -10.87 -22.39
N GLU A 218 10.50 -11.05 -21.55
CA GLU A 218 11.16 -9.95 -20.84
C GLU A 218 11.62 -8.84 -21.80
N LYS A 219 12.18 -9.22 -22.94
CA LYS A 219 12.59 -8.27 -23.99
C LYS A 219 11.41 -7.52 -24.61
N SER A 220 10.25 -8.17 -24.78
CA SER A 220 9.03 -7.50 -25.27
C SER A 220 8.57 -6.46 -24.27
N ILE A 221 8.56 -6.80 -22.98
CA ILE A 221 8.21 -5.89 -21.90
C ILE A 221 9.19 -4.71 -21.84
N GLU A 222 10.51 -4.96 -22.01
CA GLU A 222 11.52 -3.90 -22.10
C GLU A 222 11.22 -2.92 -23.24
N ASN A 223 10.91 -3.42 -24.43
CA ASN A 223 10.56 -2.59 -25.58
C ASN A 223 9.30 -1.72 -25.28
N ARG A 224 8.29 -2.32 -24.64
CA ARG A 224 7.08 -1.56 -24.23
C ARG A 224 7.39 -0.51 -23.15
N SER A 225 8.29 -0.83 -22.23
CA SER A 225 8.76 0.14 -21.22
C SER A 225 9.51 1.30 -21.86
N ASP A 226 10.35 1.04 -22.86
CA ASP A 226 11.07 2.07 -23.60
C ASP A 226 10.12 2.90 -24.47
N GLU A 227 9.08 2.31 -25.05
CA GLU A 227 8.00 3.03 -25.75
C GLU A 227 7.31 4.03 -24.82
N LEU A 228 6.89 3.61 -23.62
CA LEU A 228 6.31 4.51 -22.62
C LEU A 228 7.30 5.60 -22.17
N TYR A 229 8.57 5.22 -21.97
CA TYR A 229 9.60 6.17 -21.58
C TYR A 229 9.77 7.29 -22.60
N ASN A 230 9.76 6.95 -23.89
CA ASN A 230 9.86 7.92 -24.96
C ASN A 230 8.63 8.87 -25.04
N LEU A 231 7.44 8.40 -24.62
CA LEU A 231 6.22 9.21 -24.62
C LEU A 231 6.10 10.16 -23.42
N CYS A 232 6.51 9.72 -22.24
CA CYS A 232 6.24 10.48 -21.00
C CYS A 232 7.34 10.39 -19.94
N ASN A 233 8.54 9.92 -20.28
CA ASN A 233 9.69 9.78 -19.38
C ASN A 233 9.39 8.92 -18.14
N CYS A 234 8.55 7.91 -18.29
CA CYS A 234 8.15 6.97 -17.25
C CYS A 234 8.33 5.53 -17.74
N LYS A 235 8.78 4.63 -16.88
CA LYS A 235 8.99 3.22 -17.20
C LYS A 235 7.85 2.35 -16.70
N ILE A 236 7.74 1.14 -17.30
CA ILE A 236 6.88 0.08 -16.81
C ILE A 236 7.70 -0.87 -15.95
N SER A 237 7.10 -1.32 -14.84
CA SER A 237 7.63 -2.38 -13.98
C SER A 237 6.55 -3.43 -13.78
N CYS A 238 6.73 -4.59 -14.37
CA CYS A 238 5.82 -5.73 -14.24
C CYS A 238 6.17 -6.54 -12.99
N ILE A 239 5.20 -6.88 -12.17
CA ILE A 239 5.39 -7.73 -11.01
C ILE A 239 4.37 -8.88 -11.01
N PRO A 240 4.79 -10.14 -11.07
CA PRO A 240 3.90 -11.26 -10.85
C PRO A 240 3.24 -11.15 -9.47
N ALA A 241 1.95 -11.39 -9.39
CA ALA A 241 1.18 -11.22 -8.16
C ALA A 241 1.74 -12.07 -7.00
N ARG A 242 2.24 -13.27 -7.30
CA ARG A 242 2.95 -14.12 -6.35
C ARG A 242 4.21 -13.44 -5.79
N GLU A 243 5.05 -12.88 -6.65
CA GLU A 243 6.28 -12.17 -6.27
C GLU A 243 5.98 -10.97 -5.36
N LEU A 244 4.88 -10.23 -5.64
CA LEU A 244 4.43 -9.14 -4.77
C LEU A 244 4.13 -9.64 -3.35
N GLY A 245 3.47 -10.77 -3.23
CA GLY A 245 3.20 -11.42 -1.94
C GLY A 245 4.48 -11.88 -1.24
N ASP A 246 5.41 -12.50 -1.98
CA ASP A 246 6.69 -12.98 -1.45
C ASP A 246 7.55 -11.81 -0.93
N ILE A 247 7.57 -10.68 -1.64
CA ILE A 247 8.23 -9.45 -1.20
C ILE A 247 7.63 -8.95 0.12
N VAL A 248 6.31 -8.89 0.22
CA VAL A 248 5.65 -8.49 1.47
C VAL A 248 6.00 -9.44 2.61
N GLN A 249 6.00 -10.76 2.37
CA GLN A 249 6.36 -11.75 3.39
C GLN A 249 7.84 -11.62 3.82
N LEU A 250 8.76 -11.40 2.89
CA LEU A 250 10.16 -11.13 3.21
C LEU A 250 10.32 -9.89 4.10
N LEU A 251 9.57 -8.82 3.80
CA LEU A 251 9.63 -7.58 4.58
C LEU A 251 8.96 -7.69 5.95
N LYS A 252 7.99 -8.60 6.12
CA LYS A 252 7.39 -8.88 7.43
C LYS A 252 8.40 -9.44 8.43
N VAL A 253 9.32 -10.26 7.96
CA VAL A 253 10.36 -10.83 8.81
C VAL A 253 11.59 -9.92 8.96
N ASN A 254 11.65 -8.83 8.20
CA ASN A 254 12.72 -7.82 8.23
C ASN A 254 12.12 -6.39 8.31
N PRO A 255 11.24 -6.08 9.26
CA PRO A 255 10.48 -4.82 9.27
C PRO A 255 11.37 -3.58 9.41
N GLU A 256 12.52 -3.70 10.08
CA GLU A 256 13.47 -2.61 10.31
C GLU A 256 14.26 -2.20 9.05
N ILE A 257 14.26 -3.02 8.02
CA ILE A 257 14.97 -2.77 6.76
C ILE A 257 14.05 -2.08 5.75
N ARG A 258 12.74 -2.28 5.85
CA ARG A 258 11.74 -1.86 4.87
C ARG A 258 11.88 -0.39 4.47
N GLY A 259 11.98 0.52 5.44
CA GLY A 259 12.13 1.97 5.20
C GLY A 259 13.47 2.38 4.59
N SER A 260 14.46 1.48 4.59
CA SER A 260 15.80 1.73 4.05
C SER A 260 16.00 1.21 2.62
N ILE A 261 15.04 0.46 2.08
CA ILE A 261 15.12 -0.08 0.73
C ILE A 261 15.01 1.05 -0.29
N ASN A 262 15.92 1.07 -1.26
CA ASN A 262 15.80 1.96 -2.40
C ASN A 262 14.87 1.35 -3.45
N TRP A 263 13.59 1.63 -3.32
CA TRP A 263 12.57 1.10 -4.23
C TRP A 263 12.75 1.54 -5.68
N LYS A 264 13.40 2.68 -5.94
CA LYS A 264 13.74 3.07 -7.31
C LYS A 264 14.69 2.06 -7.96
N ASN A 265 15.66 1.52 -7.21
CA ASN A 265 16.55 0.50 -7.73
C ASN A 265 15.80 -0.81 -8.03
N VAL A 266 14.84 -1.19 -7.19
CA VAL A 266 14.02 -2.39 -7.42
C VAL A 266 13.12 -2.19 -8.65
N PHE A 267 12.33 -1.12 -8.67
CA PHE A 267 11.37 -0.83 -9.73
C PHE A 267 11.99 -0.14 -10.97
N SER A 268 13.32 -0.05 -11.06
CA SER A 268 14.00 0.24 -12.33
C SER A 268 14.10 -0.97 -13.24
N ASN A 269 13.88 -2.17 -12.70
CA ASN A 269 13.82 -3.39 -13.49
C ASN A 269 12.45 -3.53 -14.15
N THR A 270 12.41 -4.10 -15.32
CA THR A 270 11.18 -4.26 -16.10
C THR A 270 10.30 -5.40 -15.56
N LEU A 271 10.91 -6.52 -15.18
CA LEU A 271 10.25 -7.65 -14.54
C LEU A 271 10.78 -7.78 -13.11
N ILE A 272 9.91 -7.49 -12.13
CA ILE A 272 10.27 -7.50 -10.72
C ILE A 272 10.28 -8.92 -10.20
N GLN A 273 11.36 -9.27 -9.49
CA GLN A 273 11.56 -10.54 -8.82
C GLN A 273 12.10 -10.33 -7.41
N LEU A 274 11.79 -11.24 -6.52
CA LEU A 274 12.21 -11.22 -5.10
C LEU A 274 13.72 -10.99 -4.93
N LYS A 275 14.53 -11.58 -5.82
CA LYS A 275 16.00 -11.43 -5.81
C LYS A 275 16.50 -9.98 -5.81
N TYR A 276 15.75 -9.04 -6.40
CA TYR A 276 16.15 -7.63 -6.43
C TYR A 276 15.99 -6.99 -5.04
N VAL A 277 14.94 -7.36 -4.31
CA VAL A 277 14.71 -6.91 -2.93
C VAL A 277 15.75 -7.53 -2.00
N GLU A 278 16.05 -8.82 -2.15
CA GLU A 278 17.12 -9.50 -1.39
C GLU A 278 18.48 -8.85 -1.62
N LYS A 279 18.77 -8.41 -2.84
CA LYS A 279 20.01 -7.69 -3.16
C LYS A 279 20.09 -6.35 -2.41
N GLU A 280 19.01 -5.59 -2.38
CA GLU A 280 18.94 -4.34 -1.61
C GLU A 280 19.09 -4.59 -0.10
N ILE A 281 18.45 -5.62 0.43
CA ILE A 281 18.62 -6.02 1.85
C ILE A 281 20.07 -6.32 2.16
N LYS A 282 20.75 -7.13 1.33
CA LYS A 282 22.18 -7.44 1.51
C LYS A 282 23.06 -6.20 1.44
N ARG A 283 22.74 -5.25 0.57
CA ARG A 283 23.44 -3.95 0.49
C ARG A 283 23.30 -3.17 1.80
N ILE A 284 22.08 -3.01 2.30
CA ILE A 284 21.80 -2.28 3.54
C ILE A 284 22.50 -2.93 4.75
N GLN A 285 22.52 -4.26 4.80
CA GLN A 285 23.20 -4.99 5.87
C GLN A 285 24.72 -4.77 5.86
N LYS A 286 25.33 -4.71 4.66
CA LYS A 286 26.77 -4.38 4.55
C LYS A 286 27.06 -2.95 4.98
N ASP A 287 26.23 -1.98 4.57
CA ASP A 287 26.42 -0.57 4.90
C ASP A 287 26.28 -0.30 6.43
N LYS A 288 25.59 -1.18 7.17
CA LYS A 288 25.46 -1.11 8.64
C LYS A 288 26.66 -1.71 9.40
N LEU A 289 27.51 -2.48 8.72
CA LEU A 289 28.69 -3.13 9.31
C LEU A 289 29.97 -2.30 9.16
N HIS A 290 29.91 -1.23 8.40
CA HIS A 290 30.98 -0.23 8.21
C HIS A 290 30.56 1.11 8.81
#